data_bebc967132292302a0e12c02b47dbb98
#
_entry.id   bebc967132292302a0e12c02b47dbb98
#
_cell.length_a   1.000
_cell.length_b   1.000
_cell.length_c   1.000
_cell.angle_alpha   90.00
_cell.angle_beta   90.00
_cell.angle_gamma   90.00
#
_symmetry.space_group_name_H-M   'P 1'
#
loop_
_entity.id
_entity.type
_entity.pdbx_description
1 polymer ?
#
loop_
_entity_poly.entity_id
_entity_poly.type
_entity_poly.pdbx_seq_one_letter_code
_entity_poly.pdbx_strand_id
1 'polypeptide(L)'
;MAFVAAGKADAGVLNTSVWDKLVESKKVDPAKVRVFASTPEYFDYNWTVRGDLDPAITKKLTEAFLKLDPANPEHKAIMDLQRASKFIPTKPENYTGIEEAAKSAGLLK
;
A
#
# COMPACT_ATOMS: atom_id res chain seq x y z
N MET A 1 5.63 -1.12 -16.17
CA MET A 1 7.11 -1.12 -16.35
C MET A 1 7.51 -1.62 -17.73
N ALA A 2 7.02 -2.77 -18.18
CA ALA A 2 7.39 -3.33 -19.49
C ALA A 2 7.12 -2.38 -20.68
N PHE A 3 6.03 -1.64 -20.66
CA PHE A 3 5.70 -0.66 -21.72
C PHE A 3 6.70 0.50 -21.77
N VAL A 4 7.12 1.01 -20.60
CA VAL A 4 8.15 2.07 -20.52
C VAL A 4 9.49 1.55 -21.01
N ALA A 5 9.91 0.38 -20.53
CA ALA A 5 11.16 -0.27 -20.97
C ALA A 5 11.21 -0.57 -22.47
N ALA A 6 10.04 -0.81 -23.08
CA ALA A 6 9.90 -1.06 -24.51
C ALA A 6 9.67 0.21 -25.36
N GLY A 7 9.70 1.40 -24.76
CA GLY A 7 9.44 2.67 -25.44
C GLY A 7 7.99 2.85 -25.93
N LYS A 8 7.04 2.09 -25.37
CA LYS A 8 5.61 2.17 -25.71
C LYS A 8 4.84 3.16 -24.84
N ALA A 9 5.47 3.68 -23.79
CA ALA A 9 4.99 4.74 -22.94
C ALA A 9 6.19 5.52 -22.40
N ASP A 10 6.03 6.84 -22.25
CA ASP A 10 7.11 7.73 -21.79
C ASP A 10 7.32 7.61 -20.27
N ALA A 11 6.25 7.39 -19.52
CA ALA A 11 6.26 7.25 -18.07
C ALA A 11 5.15 6.30 -17.59
N GLY A 12 5.23 5.90 -16.34
CA GLY A 12 4.22 5.10 -15.66
C GLY A 12 4.27 5.32 -14.16
N VAL A 13 3.16 5.04 -13.49
CA VAL A 13 3.01 5.15 -12.04
C VAL A 13 2.93 3.75 -11.44
N LEU A 14 3.48 3.59 -10.24
CA LEU A 14 3.51 2.32 -9.56
C LEU A 14 3.75 2.53 -8.07
N ASN A 15 3.20 1.65 -7.26
CA ASN A 15 3.42 1.65 -5.83
C ASN A 15 4.89 1.29 -5.52
N THR A 16 5.50 1.98 -4.55
CA THR A 16 6.90 1.79 -4.17
C THR A 16 7.20 0.34 -3.80
N SER A 17 6.33 -0.32 -3.03
CA SER A 17 6.52 -1.73 -2.65
C SER A 17 6.54 -2.70 -3.83
N VAL A 18 5.87 -2.35 -4.92
CA VAL A 18 5.90 -3.13 -6.17
C VAL A 18 7.20 -2.86 -6.92
N TRP A 19 7.67 -1.61 -6.96
CA TRP A 19 8.96 -1.24 -7.55
C TRP A 19 10.09 -2.01 -6.88
N ASP A 20 10.17 -1.98 -5.55
CA ASP A 20 11.22 -2.62 -4.78
C ASP A 20 11.29 -4.12 -5.07
N LYS A 21 10.15 -4.81 -5.09
CA LYS A 21 10.08 -6.23 -5.46
C LYS A 21 10.54 -6.52 -6.89
N LEU A 22 10.24 -5.63 -7.83
CA LEU A 22 10.68 -5.79 -9.21
C LEU A 22 12.20 -5.62 -9.34
N VAL A 23 12.80 -4.69 -8.58
CA VAL A 23 14.24 -4.48 -8.52
C VAL A 23 14.93 -5.68 -7.86
N GLU A 24 14.47 -6.10 -6.67
CA GLU A 24 15.00 -7.25 -5.94
C GLU A 24 14.98 -8.53 -6.79
N SER A 25 13.87 -8.76 -7.50
CA SER A 25 13.69 -9.92 -8.37
C SER A 25 14.37 -9.80 -9.73
N LYS A 26 15.12 -8.70 -9.98
CA LYS A 26 15.80 -8.38 -11.25
C LYS A 26 14.86 -8.38 -12.46
N LYS A 27 13.58 -8.06 -12.25
CA LYS A 27 12.56 -7.95 -13.32
C LYS A 27 12.51 -6.59 -13.98
N VAL A 28 13.28 -5.62 -13.47
CA VAL A 28 13.45 -4.28 -14.02
C VAL A 28 14.93 -4.06 -14.30
N ASP A 29 15.23 -3.56 -15.47
CA ASP A 29 16.56 -3.11 -15.86
C ASP A 29 16.70 -1.60 -15.54
N PRO A 30 17.50 -1.22 -14.55
CA PRO A 30 17.66 0.18 -14.16
C PRO A 30 18.34 1.03 -15.26
N ALA A 31 18.98 0.42 -16.23
CA ALA A 31 19.52 1.12 -17.39
C ALA A 31 18.41 1.57 -18.38
N LYS A 32 17.25 0.90 -18.36
CA LYS A 32 16.12 1.19 -19.24
C LYS A 32 14.99 1.98 -18.56
N VAL A 33 14.86 1.84 -17.24
CA VAL A 33 13.76 2.45 -16.48
C VAL A 33 14.30 2.95 -15.15
N ARG A 34 14.02 4.22 -14.85
CA ARG A 34 14.41 4.84 -13.59
C ARG A 34 13.23 5.52 -12.92
N VAL A 35 13.26 5.60 -11.61
CA VAL A 35 12.37 6.49 -10.85
C VAL A 35 12.86 7.93 -11.04
N PHE A 36 11.98 8.82 -11.44
CA PHE A 36 12.31 10.25 -11.61
C PHE A 36 11.54 11.14 -10.63
N ALA A 37 10.46 10.64 -10.03
CA ALA A 37 9.68 11.34 -9.01
C ALA A 37 9.03 10.34 -8.06
N SER A 38 8.87 10.74 -6.81
CA SER A 38 8.07 10.04 -5.80
C SER A 38 7.06 11.02 -5.20
N THR A 39 5.87 10.55 -4.93
CA THR A 39 4.86 11.32 -4.21
C THR A 39 5.27 11.48 -2.75
N PRO A 40 4.71 12.43 -2.00
CA PRO A 40 4.75 12.38 -0.55
C PRO A 40 4.22 11.04 -0.02
N GLU A 41 4.69 10.63 1.15
CA GLU A 41 4.18 9.45 1.83
C GLU A 41 2.69 9.62 2.15
N TYR A 42 1.94 8.53 2.05
CA TYR A 42 0.52 8.49 2.36
C TYR A 42 0.17 7.17 3.02
N PHE A 43 -0.94 7.15 3.76
CA PHE A 43 -1.51 5.91 4.29
C PHE A 43 -2.10 5.11 3.14
N ASP A 44 -1.60 3.89 2.96
CA ASP A 44 -2.00 2.98 1.88
C ASP A 44 -3.26 2.18 2.29
N TYR A 45 -3.29 0.90 2.01
CA TYR A 45 -4.42 0.03 2.32
C TYR A 45 -4.79 0.04 3.80
N ASN A 46 -6.08 -0.09 4.07
CA ASN A 46 -6.60 -0.24 5.42
C ASN A 46 -7.63 -1.37 5.49
N TRP A 47 -7.83 -1.88 6.68
CA TRP A 47 -8.94 -2.76 7.00
C TRP A 47 -10.09 -1.93 7.53
N THR A 48 -11.25 -2.04 6.87
CA THR A 48 -12.45 -1.28 7.18
C THR A 48 -13.56 -2.24 7.60
N VAL A 49 -14.28 -1.89 8.66
CA VAL A 49 -15.48 -2.60 9.12
C VAL A 49 -16.72 -1.75 8.85
N ARG A 50 -17.89 -2.38 8.83
CA ARG A 50 -19.15 -1.66 8.77
C ARG A 50 -19.31 -0.75 10.00
N GLY A 51 -19.89 0.44 9.82
CA GLY A 51 -20.06 1.41 10.89
C GLY A 51 -21.02 0.96 12.01
N ASP A 52 -21.87 -0.03 11.74
CA ASP A 52 -22.83 -0.62 12.68
C ASP A 52 -22.30 -1.93 13.33
N LEU A 53 -21.04 -2.32 13.08
CA LEU A 53 -20.44 -3.47 13.75
C LEU A 53 -20.26 -3.19 15.24
N ASP A 54 -20.59 -4.19 16.08
CA ASP A 54 -20.40 -4.11 17.52
C ASP A 54 -18.98 -3.60 17.87
N PRO A 55 -18.86 -2.52 18.65
CA PRO A 55 -17.58 -1.95 19.04
C PRO A 55 -16.66 -2.95 19.76
N ALA A 56 -17.22 -3.92 20.50
CA ALA A 56 -16.43 -4.96 21.16
C ALA A 56 -15.78 -5.91 20.14
N ILE A 57 -16.46 -6.21 19.04
CA ILE A 57 -15.91 -7.02 17.94
C ILE A 57 -14.84 -6.21 17.20
N THR A 58 -15.12 -4.96 16.85
CA THR A 58 -14.15 -4.05 16.20
C THR A 58 -12.87 -3.94 17.03
N LYS A 59 -12.98 -3.76 18.34
CA LYS A 59 -11.84 -3.70 19.24
C LYS A 59 -11.00 -4.99 19.19
N LYS A 60 -11.65 -6.14 19.29
CA LYS A 60 -10.96 -7.45 19.25
C LYS A 60 -10.24 -7.68 17.92
N LEU A 61 -10.85 -7.31 16.80
CA LEU A 61 -10.24 -7.39 15.48
C LEU A 61 -9.01 -6.49 15.39
N THR A 62 -9.13 -5.24 15.82
CA THR A 62 -8.01 -4.29 15.85
C THR A 62 -6.85 -4.82 16.69
N GLU A 63 -7.13 -5.31 17.90
CA GLU A 63 -6.11 -5.89 18.78
C GLU A 63 -5.44 -7.12 18.14
N ALA A 64 -6.19 -7.95 17.43
CA ALA A 64 -5.65 -9.11 16.75
C ALA A 64 -4.65 -8.72 15.64
N PHE A 65 -4.98 -7.71 14.81
CA PHE A 65 -4.06 -7.20 13.80
C PHE A 65 -2.82 -6.57 14.41
N LEU A 66 -2.97 -5.77 15.48
CA LEU A 66 -1.85 -5.09 16.13
C LEU A 66 -0.90 -6.05 16.88
N LYS A 67 -1.36 -7.26 17.20
CA LYS A 67 -0.54 -8.31 17.81
C LYS A 67 0.28 -9.14 16.82
N LEU A 68 0.08 -8.94 15.51
CA LEU A 68 0.88 -9.65 14.52
C LEU A 68 2.34 -9.23 14.63
N ASP A 69 3.21 -10.21 14.82
CA ASP A 69 4.64 -10.03 15.05
C ASP A 69 5.44 -10.68 13.92
N PRO A 70 6.28 -9.93 13.20
CA PRO A 70 7.09 -10.47 12.11
C PRO A 70 8.14 -11.49 12.56
N ALA A 71 8.44 -11.56 13.86
CA ALA A 71 9.33 -12.59 14.41
C ALA A 71 8.66 -13.97 14.49
N ASN A 72 7.32 -14.02 14.49
CA ASN A 72 6.56 -15.27 14.43
C ASN A 72 6.36 -15.68 12.96
N PRO A 73 6.81 -16.89 12.53
CA PRO A 73 6.71 -17.32 11.14
C PRO A 73 5.27 -17.36 10.58
N GLU A 74 4.28 -17.74 11.39
CA GLU A 74 2.87 -17.79 10.98
C GLU A 74 2.32 -16.36 10.76
N HIS A 75 2.62 -15.44 11.67
CA HIS A 75 2.24 -14.05 11.54
C HIS A 75 2.95 -13.39 10.34
N LYS A 76 4.22 -13.71 10.16
CA LYS A 76 4.98 -13.22 9.01
C LYS A 76 4.37 -13.65 7.69
N ALA A 77 3.92 -14.89 7.56
CA ALA A 77 3.26 -15.38 6.36
C ALA A 77 2.01 -14.56 6.01
N ILE A 78 1.20 -14.19 7.01
CA ILE A 78 0.03 -13.31 6.83
C ILE A 78 0.46 -11.92 6.36
N MET A 79 1.46 -11.33 7.02
CA MET A 79 1.96 -9.99 6.69
C MET A 79 2.62 -9.93 5.32
N ASP A 80 3.35 -10.95 4.91
CA ASP A 80 3.97 -11.05 3.58
C ASP A 80 2.94 -11.04 2.45
N LEU A 81 1.76 -11.65 2.65
CA LEU A 81 0.65 -11.57 1.69
C LEU A 81 0.16 -10.14 1.49
N GLN A 82 0.18 -9.33 2.53
CA GLN A 82 -0.19 -7.91 2.52
C GLN A 82 0.98 -6.99 2.17
N ARG A 83 2.19 -7.52 2.00
CA ARG A 83 3.44 -6.75 1.85
C ARG A 83 3.63 -5.75 3.00
N ALA A 84 3.16 -6.14 4.18
CA ALA A 84 3.24 -5.36 5.39
C ALA A 84 4.35 -5.89 6.30
N SER A 85 5.11 -5.00 6.89
CA SER A 85 6.05 -5.31 7.97
C SER A 85 5.43 -5.09 9.36
N LYS A 86 4.31 -4.35 9.42
CA LYS A 86 3.62 -3.98 10.65
C LYS A 86 2.22 -3.47 10.32
N PHE A 87 1.25 -3.73 11.19
CA PHE A 87 -0.03 -3.02 11.20
C PHE A 87 0.00 -1.89 12.23
N ILE A 88 -0.59 -0.77 11.90
CA ILE A 88 -0.68 0.41 12.76
C ILE A 88 -2.14 0.89 12.85
N PRO A 89 -2.53 1.52 13.96
CA PRO A 89 -3.83 2.19 14.03
C PRO A 89 -3.89 3.32 13.00
N THR A 90 -5.07 3.52 12.43
CA THR A 90 -5.33 4.64 11.53
C THR A 90 -6.67 5.30 11.83
N LYS A 91 -6.91 6.45 11.21
CA LYS A 91 -8.12 7.23 11.33
C LYS A 91 -8.43 7.93 10.00
N PRO A 92 -9.69 8.33 9.74
CA PRO A 92 -10.10 8.93 8.46
C PRO A 92 -9.25 10.12 8.02
N GLU A 93 -8.80 10.96 8.95
CA GLU A 93 -8.03 12.17 8.64
C GLU A 93 -6.67 11.85 7.98
N ASN A 94 -6.15 10.65 8.19
CA ASN A 94 -4.91 10.21 7.53
C ASN A 94 -5.06 10.01 6.02
N TYR A 95 -6.31 9.96 5.52
CA TYR A 95 -6.63 9.72 4.10
C TYR A 95 -7.11 10.97 3.37
N THR A 96 -7.12 12.14 4.01
CA THR A 96 -7.59 13.40 3.41
C THR A 96 -6.88 13.72 2.08
N GLY A 97 -5.56 13.53 2.01
CA GLY A 97 -4.82 13.79 0.78
C GLY A 97 -5.21 12.87 -0.38
N ILE A 98 -5.53 11.59 -0.08
CA ILE A 98 -6.02 10.64 -1.09
C ILE A 98 -7.43 11.02 -1.53
N GLU A 99 -8.28 11.45 -0.60
CA GLU A 99 -9.64 11.93 -0.90
C GLU A 99 -9.60 13.16 -1.82
N GLU A 100 -8.75 14.14 -1.51
CA GLU A 100 -8.56 15.33 -2.33
C GLU A 100 -8.04 14.98 -3.74
N ALA A 101 -7.07 14.08 -3.83
CA ALA A 101 -6.57 13.60 -5.11
C ALA A 101 -7.65 12.89 -5.92
N ALA A 102 -8.47 12.06 -5.28
CA ALA A 102 -9.58 11.36 -5.93
C ALA A 102 -10.68 12.33 -6.43
N LYS A 103 -11.00 13.37 -5.64
CA LYS A 103 -11.90 14.46 -6.07
C LYS A 103 -11.33 15.23 -7.25
N SER A 104 -10.06 15.61 -7.20
CA SER A 104 -9.38 16.31 -8.29
C SER A 104 -9.34 15.48 -9.58
N ALA A 105 -9.23 14.17 -9.46
CA ALA A 105 -9.27 13.24 -10.59
C ALA A 105 -10.69 12.89 -11.08
N GLY A 106 -11.74 13.42 -10.43
CA GLY A 106 -13.14 13.13 -10.76
C GLY A 106 -13.61 11.73 -10.37
N LEU A 107 -12.87 11.03 -9.52
CA LEU A 107 -13.20 9.69 -9.03
C LEU A 107 -14.18 9.73 -7.83
N LEU A 108 -14.18 10.84 -7.10
CA LEU A 108 -15.15 11.13 -6.04
C LEU A 108 -15.89 12.43 -6.36
N LYS A 109 -17.17 12.48 -5.96
CA LYS A 109 -18.03 13.67 -6.06
C LYS A 109 -18.03 14.45 -4.75
#